data_d41283e5cf0b64cae38fd2f4f00c640a
#
_entry.id   d41283e5cf0b64cae38fd2f4f00c640a
#
_cell.length_a   1.000
_cell.length_b   1.000
_cell.length_c   1.000
_cell.angle_alpha   90.00
_cell.angle_beta   90.00
_cell.angle_gamma   90.00
#
_symmetry.space_group_name_H-M   'P 1'
#
loop_
_entity.id
_entity.type
_entity.pdbx_description
1 polymer ?
#
loop_
_entity_poly.entity_id
_entity_poly.type
_entity_poly.pdbx_seq_one_letter_code
_entity_poly.pdbx_strand_id
1 'polypeptide(L)'
;MPELRGSSGDQPHNLLTRWFGTPNLHRLDVYESKAGGYKALRKALFDMTPADITNEVKTSGLRGRGGAGFATGVKWSFINRDAPGPKYVVVNADESEPGTAKDRYIMENSPHMVVEGILIAAYAVGANQAWVYIRGEYDEPYRMLTEAIEEARTKGYIGPKPFGKDYPLDIRLYRGHGAYICGEETALLESLEGKRAQPRSRPPFPAVKGAWGRPTLLNNVETLATVPAIINMGGAEYAKLGTAKNPGTRLLTVSGNVRKPGVYEVEIGATFRQIIMELAGGPPEGRKVKVFWPGGSSAPVLPESMLDVTSDAEALAAAKSMGGSGGVIVMDDSHCVVEAAHRLLRFYAYESCGKCTPCRIGQDWAVRTYERILSNEGSQVELDTLQRVSDGLQNGRCLCGLGDSGGWVIDSTLRHFRDEYEDHALRHTCNVPKAESSPHRGEVARSAGGARA
;
A
#
# COMPACT_ATOMS: atom_id res chain seq x y z
N MET A 1 10.96 -7.05 18.01
CA MET A 1 10.22 -6.18 17.10
C MET A 1 11.06 -4.94 16.89
N PRO A 2 11.28 -4.44 15.66
CA PRO A 2 11.91 -3.14 15.51
C PRO A 2 11.02 -2.12 16.24
N GLU A 3 11.62 -1.25 17.06
CA GLU A 3 10.91 -0.17 17.71
C GLU A 3 10.14 0.61 16.66
N LEU A 4 8.83 0.73 16.84
CA LEU A 4 7.96 1.59 16.06
C LEU A 4 8.35 3.04 16.34
N ARG A 5 9.35 3.53 15.62
CA ARG A 5 9.72 4.95 15.66
C ARG A 5 8.80 5.66 14.68
N GLY A 6 7.62 6.05 15.18
CA GLY A 6 6.86 7.11 14.53
C GLY A 6 7.76 8.32 14.37
N SER A 7 7.56 9.10 13.32
CA SER A 7 8.16 10.42 13.22
C SER A 7 8.02 11.09 14.58
N SER A 8 9.16 11.33 15.23
CA SER A 8 9.23 11.90 16.55
C SER A 8 8.30 13.08 16.69
N GLY A 9 7.50 13.10 17.75
CA GLY A 9 6.56 14.08 18.18
C GLY A 9 6.70 15.49 17.62
N ASP A 10 5.57 16.18 17.54
CA ASP A 10 5.43 17.61 17.28
C ASP A 10 5.97 18.16 15.93
N GLN A 11 5.88 17.38 14.84
CA GLN A 11 5.81 18.03 13.54
C GLN A 11 4.38 18.60 13.39
N PRO A 12 4.21 19.90 13.17
CA PRO A 12 2.90 20.55 13.14
C PRO A 12 1.97 20.01 12.04
N HIS A 13 2.46 19.19 11.14
CA HIS A 13 1.74 18.65 9.99
C HIS A 13 1.39 17.16 10.09
N ASN A 14 1.75 16.46 11.18
CA ASN A 14 1.34 15.06 11.36
C ASN A 14 -0.16 14.98 11.62
N LEU A 15 -0.90 14.40 10.68
CA LEU A 15 -2.35 14.23 10.76
C LEU A 15 -2.72 12.89 11.37
N LEU A 16 -2.06 11.82 10.93
CA LEU A 16 -2.36 10.45 11.34
C LEU A 16 -1.53 10.02 12.55
N THR A 17 -0.23 10.34 12.55
CA THR A 17 0.70 9.83 13.57
C THR A 17 0.87 10.75 14.76
N ARG A 18 0.23 11.90 14.79
CA ARG A 18 0.36 12.92 15.84
C ARG A 18 0.23 12.36 17.25
N TRP A 19 -0.65 11.39 17.44
CA TRP A 19 -0.96 10.81 18.75
C TRP A 19 -0.34 9.43 18.95
N PHE A 20 0.37 8.90 17.94
CA PHE A 20 1.02 7.59 18.06
C PHE A 20 2.09 7.63 19.17
N GLY A 21 2.20 6.53 19.92
CA GLY A 21 3.02 6.50 21.12
C GLY A 21 2.27 6.93 22.40
N THR A 22 1.05 7.52 22.30
CA THR A 22 0.19 7.71 23.45
C THR A 22 -0.21 6.33 24.01
N PRO A 23 0.05 6.04 25.30
CA PRO A 23 -0.34 4.77 25.90
C PRO A 23 -1.85 4.51 25.73
N ASN A 24 -2.19 3.31 25.28
CA ASN A 24 -3.58 2.87 25.07
C ASN A 24 -4.39 3.68 24.05
N LEU A 25 -3.76 4.34 23.07
CA LEU A 25 -4.47 5.11 22.03
C LEU A 25 -5.48 4.26 21.25
N HIS A 26 -5.26 2.94 21.19
CA HIS A 26 -6.19 1.98 20.58
C HIS A 26 -7.52 1.82 21.32
N ARG A 27 -7.63 2.32 22.56
CA ARG A 27 -8.86 2.28 23.36
C ARG A 27 -9.73 3.52 23.07
N LEU A 28 -11.04 3.31 23.05
CA LEU A 28 -12.02 4.35 22.71
C LEU A 28 -11.91 5.60 23.60
N ASP A 29 -11.84 5.42 24.91
CA ASP A 29 -11.78 6.51 25.88
C ASP A 29 -10.52 7.39 25.70
N VAL A 30 -9.39 6.77 25.38
CA VAL A 30 -8.14 7.47 25.09
C VAL A 30 -8.21 8.18 23.73
N TYR A 31 -8.72 7.50 22.71
CA TYR A 31 -8.91 8.10 21.39
C TYR A 31 -9.83 9.33 21.43
N GLU A 32 -10.94 9.26 22.17
CA GLU A 32 -11.85 10.40 22.38
C GLU A 32 -11.19 11.56 23.14
N SER A 33 -10.53 11.25 24.25
CA SER A 33 -10.00 12.29 25.16
C SER A 33 -8.72 12.94 24.63
N LYS A 34 -7.84 12.20 23.94
CA LYS A 34 -6.54 12.69 23.46
C LYS A 34 -6.58 13.13 22.00
N ALA A 35 -7.16 12.32 21.12
CA ALA A 35 -7.20 12.62 19.71
C ALA A 35 -8.48 13.35 19.27
N GLY A 36 -9.45 13.52 20.16
CA GLY A 36 -10.73 14.13 19.83
C GLY A 36 -11.60 13.24 18.94
N GLY A 37 -11.45 11.93 19.11
CA GLY A 37 -12.10 10.93 18.27
C GLY A 37 -13.62 11.04 18.21
N TYR A 38 -14.18 10.59 17.10
CA TYR A 38 -15.60 10.59 16.75
C TYR A 38 -16.28 11.96 16.66
N LYS A 39 -15.54 13.07 16.82
CA LYS A 39 -16.05 14.43 16.58
C LYS A 39 -16.35 14.63 15.10
N ALA A 40 -15.49 14.12 14.21
CA ALA A 40 -15.69 14.20 12.77
C ALA A 40 -16.94 13.42 12.33
N LEU A 41 -17.15 12.20 12.86
CA LEU A 41 -18.35 11.44 12.59
C LEU A 41 -19.60 12.15 13.10
N ARG A 42 -19.58 12.71 14.31
CA ARG A 42 -20.71 13.48 14.86
C ARG A 42 -21.04 14.67 13.97
N LYS A 43 -20.02 15.47 13.57
CA LYS A 43 -20.17 16.59 12.64
C LYS A 43 -20.77 16.13 11.30
N ALA A 44 -20.23 15.06 10.73
CA ALA A 44 -20.72 14.49 9.47
C ALA A 44 -22.20 14.07 9.55
N LEU A 45 -22.62 13.46 10.66
CA LEU A 45 -23.99 12.98 10.83
C LEU A 45 -25.02 14.09 11.06
N PHE A 46 -24.66 15.18 11.77
CA PHE A 46 -25.65 16.16 12.23
C PHE A 46 -25.52 17.53 11.57
N ASP A 47 -24.31 17.93 11.16
CA ASP A 47 -24.04 19.28 10.65
C ASP A 47 -23.81 19.29 9.12
N MET A 48 -23.73 18.12 8.48
CA MET A 48 -23.43 18.00 7.05
C MET A 48 -24.41 17.07 6.34
N THR A 49 -24.69 17.40 5.08
CA THR A 49 -25.34 16.43 4.19
C THR A 49 -24.30 15.45 3.63
N PRO A 50 -24.72 14.26 3.16
CA PRO A 50 -23.83 13.36 2.45
C PRO A 50 -23.11 13.96 1.23
N ALA A 51 -23.77 14.91 0.56
CA ALA A 51 -23.17 15.66 -0.55
C ALA A 51 -22.06 16.60 -0.05
N ASP A 52 -22.27 17.30 1.08
CA ASP A 52 -21.27 18.17 1.68
C ASP A 52 -20.02 17.39 2.08
N ILE A 53 -20.19 16.21 2.71
CA ILE A 53 -19.07 15.35 3.07
C ILE A 53 -18.26 14.93 1.83
N THR A 54 -18.96 14.50 0.78
CA THR A 54 -18.30 14.11 -0.49
C THR A 54 -17.57 15.31 -1.11
N ASN A 55 -18.16 16.51 -1.03
CA ASN A 55 -17.55 17.74 -1.55
C ASN A 55 -16.33 18.16 -0.70
N GLU A 56 -16.36 18.02 0.63
CA GLU A 56 -15.20 18.27 1.48
C GLU A 56 -14.03 17.36 1.09
N VAL A 57 -14.30 16.06 0.89
CA VAL A 57 -13.27 15.11 0.43
C VAL A 57 -12.80 15.42 -1.01
N LYS A 58 -13.65 15.94 -1.88
CA LYS A 58 -13.22 16.44 -3.20
C LYS A 58 -12.33 17.67 -3.09
N THR A 59 -12.76 18.67 -2.31
CA THR A 59 -12.05 19.93 -2.09
C THR A 59 -10.67 19.69 -1.46
N SER A 60 -10.54 18.69 -0.58
CA SER A 60 -9.27 18.31 0.01
C SER A 60 -8.24 17.81 -1.00
N GLY A 61 -8.68 17.36 -2.18
CA GLY A 61 -7.82 16.76 -3.18
C GLY A 61 -7.18 15.43 -2.74
N LEU A 62 -7.68 14.81 -1.65
CA LEU A 62 -7.16 13.52 -1.16
C LEU A 62 -7.13 12.50 -2.28
N ARG A 63 -5.96 11.94 -2.54
CA ARG A 63 -5.77 10.81 -3.47
C ARG A 63 -5.67 9.51 -2.68
N GLY A 64 -6.15 8.41 -3.27
CA GLY A 64 -6.07 7.08 -2.67
C GLY A 64 -4.64 6.67 -2.31
N ARG A 65 -4.47 6.10 -1.12
CA ARG A 65 -3.16 5.69 -0.55
C ARG A 65 -2.85 4.20 -0.75
N GLY A 66 -3.71 3.48 -1.47
CA GLY A 66 -3.51 2.05 -1.74
C GLY A 66 -2.64 1.70 -2.95
N GLY A 67 -2.10 2.69 -3.67
CA GLY A 67 -1.20 2.49 -4.82
C GLY A 67 -1.61 3.24 -6.08
N ALA A 68 -2.87 3.13 -6.52
CA ALA A 68 -3.34 3.74 -7.78
C ALA A 68 -3.51 5.26 -7.74
N GLY A 69 -3.56 5.88 -6.56
CA GLY A 69 -3.60 7.34 -6.41
C GLY A 69 -4.83 8.04 -6.99
N PHE A 70 -5.96 7.36 -7.17
CA PHE A 70 -7.17 7.97 -7.71
C PHE A 70 -7.80 8.97 -6.73
N ALA A 71 -8.38 10.07 -7.22
CA ALA A 71 -9.00 11.11 -6.39
C ALA A 71 -10.18 10.55 -5.58
N THR A 72 -10.05 10.54 -4.25
CA THR A 72 -10.95 9.86 -3.33
C THR A 72 -12.38 10.41 -3.41
N GLY A 73 -12.56 11.71 -3.31
CA GLY A 73 -13.88 12.33 -3.37
C GLY A 73 -14.57 12.15 -4.73
N VAL A 74 -13.80 12.09 -5.83
CA VAL A 74 -14.33 11.76 -7.16
C VAL A 74 -14.80 10.30 -7.19
N LYS A 75 -14.02 9.36 -6.63
CA LYS A 75 -14.43 7.94 -6.51
C LYS A 75 -15.74 7.80 -5.73
N TRP A 76 -15.91 8.55 -4.63
CA TRP A 76 -17.14 8.55 -3.84
C TRP A 76 -18.36 9.02 -4.63
N SER A 77 -18.19 10.03 -5.48
CA SER A 77 -19.29 10.55 -6.31
C SER A 77 -19.78 9.61 -7.42
N PHE A 78 -19.05 8.55 -7.72
CA PHE A 78 -19.50 7.52 -8.65
C PHE A 78 -20.53 6.55 -8.07
N ILE A 79 -20.69 6.54 -6.73
CA ILE A 79 -21.72 5.71 -6.09
C ILE A 79 -23.07 6.39 -6.28
N ASN A 80 -23.94 5.74 -7.02
CA ASN A 80 -25.32 6.21 -7.14
C ASN A 80 -26.07 5.91 -5.83
N ARG A 81 -26.35 6.97 -5.05
CA ARG A 81 -27.05 6.85 -3.77
C ARG A 81 -28.48 6.40 -3.93
N ASP A 82 -29.13 6.71 -5.04
CA ASP A 82 -30.52 6.39 -5.33
C ASP A 82 -30.70 4.99 -5.94
N ALA A 83 -29.60 4.30 -6.23
CA ALA A 83 -29.66 2.93 -6.72
C ALA A 83 -30.39 2.04 -5.72
N PRO A 84 -31.31 1.16 -6.17
CA PRO A 84 -32.09 0.30 -5.28
C PRO A 84 -31.23 -0.77 -4.61
N GLY A 85 -31.61 -1.13 -3.38
CA GLY A 85 -30.96 -2.18 -2.59
C GLY A 85 -29.73 -1.71 -1.83
N PRO A 86 -29.03 -2.65 -1.17
CA PRO A 86 -27.89 -2.32 -0.33
C PRO A 86 -26.72 -1.78 -1.14
N LYS A 87 -25.96 -0.89 -0.52
CA LYS A 87 -24.66 -0.40 -0.98
C LYS A 87 -23.62 -0.76 0.07
N TYR A 88 -22.38 -0.94 -0.35
CA TYR A 88 -21.33 -1.37 0.55
C TYR A 88 -20.15 -0.41 0.52
N VAL A 89 -19.50 -0.28 1.67
CA VAL A 89 -18.12 0.19 1.76
C VAL A 89 -17.24 -1.04 1.99
N VAL A 90 -16.18 -1.18 1.21
CA VAL A 90 -15.18 -2.23 1.42
C VAL A 90 -13.83 -1.57 1.67
N VAL A 91 -13.24 -1.88 2.80
CA VAL A 91 -11.91 -1.40 3.17
C VAL A 91 -10.88 -2.43 2.74
N ASN A 92 -9.97 -2.00 1.90
CA ASN A 92 -8.83 -2.82 1.53
C ASN A 92 -7.75 -2.69 2.61
N ALA A 93 -7.68 -3.69 3.47
CA ALA A 93 -6.64 -3.90 4.48
C ALA A 93 -5.76 -5.12 4.14
N ASP A 94 -5.74 -5.52 2.85
CA ASP A 94 -4.82 -6.51 2.32
C ASP A 94 -3.50 -5.83 1.94
N GLU A 95 -2.73 -5.45 2.95
CA GLU A 95 -1.43 -4.81 2.79
C GLU A 95 -0.36 -5.87 2.60
N SER A 96 -0.21 -6.35 1.37
CA SER A 96 0.66 -7.48 1.01
C SER A 96 1.85 -7.07 0.14
N GLU A 97 1.96 -5.78 -0.21
CA GLU A 97 3.08 -5.25 -1.01
C GLU A 97 4.39 -5.32 -0.23
N PRO A 98 5.43 -6.04 -0.73
CA PRO A 98 6.72 -6.08 -0.08
C PRO A 98 7.30 -4.67 0.16
N GLY A 99 7.75 -4.43 1.40
CA GLY A 99 8.25 -3.13 1.83
C GLY A 99 7.19 -2.18 2.39
N THR A 100 5.91 -2.58 2.43
CA THR A 100 4.82 -1.73 2.94
C THR A 100 4.23 -2.31 4.23
N ALA A 101 4.08 -1.46 5.26
CA ALA A 101 3.50 -1.81 6.57
C ALA A 101 2.77 -0.62 7.24
N LYS A 102 2.36 0.38 6.49
CA LYS A 102 1.75 1.62 6.99
C LYS A 102 0.31 1.42 7.51
N ASP A 103 -0.47 0.59 6.80
CA ASP A 103 -1.85 0.30 7.17
C ASP A 103 -1.90 -0.55 8.45
N ARG A 104 -1.00 -1.53 8.56
CA ARG A 104 -0.74 -2.26 9.79
C ARG A 104 -0.47 -1.31 10.95
N TYR A 105 0.41 -0.33 10.74
CA TYR A 105 0.81 0.63 11.76
C TYR A 105 -0.37 1.49 12.24
N ILE A 106 -1.25 1.92 11.33
CA ILE A 106 -2.48 2.65 11.69
C ILE A 106 -3.41 1.76 12.51
N MET A 107 -3.67 0.53 12.04
CA MET A 107 -4.61 -0.39 12.68
C MET A 107 -4.15 -0.84 14.07
N GLU A 108 -2.85 -0.95 14.30
CA GLU A 108 -2.29 -1.30 15.61
C GLU A 108 -2.28 -0.12 16.59
N ASN A 109 -2.04 1.12 16.11
CA ASN A 109 -1.90 2.27 17.00
C ASN A 109 -3.21 3.04 17.21
N SER A 110 -4.03 3.20 16.18
CA SER A 110 -5.26 3.99 16.23
C SER A 110 -6.39 3.37 15.39
N PRO A 111 -6.88 2.16 15.75
CA PRO A 111 -7.92 1.46 15.00
C PRO A 111 -9.24 2.26 14.95
N HIS A 112 -9.56 3.04 15.98
CA HIS A 112 -10.74 3.89 16.01
C HIS A 112 -10.74 4.98 14.91
N MET A 113 -9.56 5.48 14.52
CA MET A 113 -9.45 6.43 13.39
C MET A 113 -9.92 5.78 12.09
N VAL A 114 -9.60 4.50 11.87
CA VAL A 114 -10.08 3.74 10.72
C VAL A 114 -11.59 3.52 10.80
N VAL A 115 -12.09 3.11 11.98
CA VAL A 115 -13.54 2.91 12.23
C VAL A 115 -14.31 4.22 11.96
N GLU A 116 -13.85 5.34 12.48
CA GLU A 116 -14.49 6.65 12.27
C GLU A 116 -14.53 7.02 10.79
N GLY A 117 -13.43 6.86 10.07
CA GLY A 117 -13.36 7.14 8.63
C GLY A 117 -14.27 6.24 7.79
N ILE A 118 -14.41 4.96 8.16
CA ILE A 118 -15.35 4.02 7.52
C ILE A 118 -16.80 4.49 7.69
N LEU A 119 -17.18 4.87 8.89
CA LEU A 119 -18.56 5.30 9.19
C LEU A 119 -18.92 6.59 8.46
N ILE A 120 -17.98 7.55 8.38
CA ILE A 120 -18.16 8.79 7.61
C ILE A 120 -18.34 8.46 6.11
N ALA A 121 -17.48 7.61 5.56
CA ALA A 121 -17.57 7.20 4.16
C ALA A 121 -18.89 6.48 3.86
N ALA A 122 -19.32 5.56 4.74
CA ALA A 122 -20.57 4.82 4.59
C ALA A 122 -21.77 5.77 4.55
N TYR A 123 -21.84 6.73 5.47
CA TYR A 123 -22.90 7.73 5.47
C TYR A 123 -22.87 8.61 4.21
N ALA A 124 -21.68 9.06 3.80
CA ALA A 124 -21.51 9.89 2.60
C ALA A 124 -22.03 9.22 1.32
N VAL A 125 -21.80 7.91 1.14
CA VAL A 125 -22.22 7.20 -0.09
C VAL A 125 -23.57 6.48 0.04
N GLY A 126 -24.25 6.57 1.19
CA GLY A 126 -25.53 5.93 1.42
C GLY A 126 -25.44 4.43 1.66
N ALA A 127 -24.32 3.94 2.18
CA ALA A 127 -24.13 2.55 2.58
C ALA A 127 -24.47 2.35 4.05
N ASN A 128 -25.11 1.23 4.36
CA ASN A 128 -25.45 0.86 5.73
C ASN A 128 -24.52 -0.21 6.29
N GLN A 129 -23.70 -0.81 5.45
CA GLN A 129 -22.79 -1.88 5.83
C GLN A 129 -21.40 -1.65 5.22
N ALA A 130 -20.39 -1.82 6.06
CA ALA A 130 -19.00 -1.82 5.65
C ALA A 130 -18.35 -3.18 5.94
N TRP A 131 -17.39 -3.56 5.11
CA TRP A 131 -16.54 -4.73 5.27
C TRP A 131 -15.09 -4.33 5.31
N VAL A 132 -14.35 -4.77 6.29
CA VAL A 132 -12.88 -4.64 6.31
C VAL A 132 -12.29 -5.97 5.89
N TYR A 133 -11.73 -6.02 4.68
CA TYR A 133 -10.98 -7.17 4.21
C TYR A 133 -9.53 -7.03 4.65
N ILE A 134 -9.14 -7.84 5.64
CA ILE A 134 -7.79 -7.81 6.23
C ILE A 134 -7.01 -9.06 5.83
N ARG A 135 -5.73 -8.92 5.50
CA ARG A 135 -4.90 -10.07 5.13
C ARG A 135 -4.76 -11.07 6.28
N GLY A 136 -4.63 -12.34 5.91
CA GLY A 136 -4.66 -13.46 6.86
C GLY A 136 -3.57 -13.45 7.93
N GLU A 137 -2.41 -12.85 7.60
CA GLU A 137 -1.23 -12.81 8.49
C GLU A 137 -1.26 -11.68 9.54
N TYR A 138 -2.28 -10.82 9.50
CA TYR A 138 -2.40 -9.68 10.40
C TYR A 138 -3.21 -10.01 11.66
N ASP A 139 -2.69 -10.88 12.55
CA ASP A 139 -3.37 -11.27 13.79
C ASP A 139 -3.62 -10.08 14.72
N GLU A 140 -2.58 -9.30 15.00
CA GLU A 140 -2.68 -8.16 15.92
C GLU A 140 -3.57 -7.04 15.38
N PRO A 141 -3.42 -6.57 14.12
CA PRO A 141 -4.35 -5.61 13.54
C PRO A 141 -5.81 -6.09 13.51
N TYR A 142 -6.03 -7.39 13.26
CA TYR A 142 -7.37 -7.98 13.29
C TYR A 142 -7.99 -7.90 14.69
N ARG A 143 -7.21 -8.24 15.72
CA ARG A 143 -7.64 -8.16 17.13
C ARG A 143 -7.96 -6.71 17.52
N MET A 144 -7.05 -5.77 17.21
CA MET A 144 -7.23 -4.34 17.52
C MET A 144 -8.49 -3.75 16.85
N LEU A 145 -8.71 -4.06 15.57
CA LEU A 145 -9.92 -3.62 14.88
C LEU A 145 -11.19 -4.26 15.45
N THR A 146 -11.14 -5.54 15.83
CA THR A 146 -12.28 -6.22 16.46
C THR A 146 -12.67 -5.53 17.76
N GLU A 147 -11.69 -5.27 18.63
CA GLU A 147 -11.92 -4.56 19.90
C GLU A 147 -12.48 -3.15 19.65
N ALA A 148 -11.90 -2.38 18.75
CA ALA A 148 -12.36 -1.03 18.43
C ALA A 148 -13.79 -0.98 17.87
N ILE A 149 -14.16 -1.94 17.02
CA ILE A 149 -15.53 -2.05 16.49
C ILE A 149 -16.53 -2.38 17.62
N GLU A 150 -16.17 -3.30 18.54
CA GLU A 150 -17.04 -3.65 19.67
C GLU A 150 -17.16 -2.50 20.69
N GLU A 151 -16.08 -1.77 20.97
CA GLU A 151 -16.14 -0.56 21.78
C GLU A 151 -17.03 0.52 21.15
N ALA A 152 -16.89 0.77 19.85
CA ALA A 152 -17.72 1.72 19.12
C ALA A 152 -19.20 1.28 19.08
N ARG A 153 -19.48 -0.03 18.98
CA ARG A 153 -20.83 -0.59 19.03
C ARG A 153 -21.44 -0.42 20.42
N THR A 154 -20.70 -0.76 21.45
CA THR A 154 -21.14 -0.60 22.86
C THR A 154 -21.43 0.86 23.20
N LYS A 155 -20.64 1.78 22.66
CA LYS A 155 -20.83 3.23 22.85
C LYS A 155 -22.01 3.80 22.06
N GLY A 156 -22.55 3.04 21.09
CA GLY A 156 -23.65 3.50 20.23
C GLY A 156 -23.18 4.31 19.01
N TYR A 157 -21.95 4.14 18.55
CA TYR A 157 -21.43 4.74 17.33
C TYR A 157 -21.64 3.82 16.11
N ILE A 158 -21.84 2.54 16.34
CA ILE A 158 -22.22 1.53 15.36
C ILE A 158 -23.55 0.90 15.81
N GLY A 159 -24.45 0.67 14.88
CA GLY A 159 -25.75 0.03 15.15
C GLY A 159 -26.90 0.66 14.40
N PRO A 160 -28.15 0.42 14.83
CA PRO A 160 -29.34 0.92 14.13
C PRO A 160 -29.49 2.44 14.16
N LYS A 161 -29.00 3.10 15.22
CA LYS A 161 -29.12 4.56 15.41
C LYS A 161 -27.84 5.16 15.99
N PRO A 162 -26.75 5.29 15.20
CA PRO A 162 -25.50 5.90 15.64
C PRO A 162 -25.74 7.31 16.20
N PHE A 163 -25.25 7.58 17.42
CA PHE A 163 -25.51 8.81 18.16
C PHE A 163 -27.00 9.18 18.26
N GLY A 164 -27.93 8.21 18.11
CA GLY A 164 -29.37 8.46 18.08
C GLY A 164 -29.94 8.86 16.71
N LYS A 165 -29.10 9.03 15.67
CA LYS A 165 -29.56 9.32 14.30
C LYS A 165 -30.18 8.06 13.67
N ASP A 166 -31.34 8.24 13.05
CA ASP A 166 -32.05 7.15 12.35
C ASP A 166 -31.38 6.82 10.99
N TYR A 167 -30.21 6.23 11.07
CA TYR A 167 -29.42 5.78 9.93
C TYR A 167 -28.54 4.59 10.36
N PRO A 168 -28.90 3.35 10.05
CA PRO A 168 -28.13 2.19 10.53
C PRO A 168 -26.75 2.13 9.87
N LEU A 169 -25.73 1.83 10.68
CA LEU A 169 -24.34 1.63 10.26
C LEU A 169 -23.81 0.36 10.94
N ASP A 170 -23.23 -0.54 10.16
CA ASP A 170 -22.55 -1.74 10.66
C ASP A 170 -21.22 -1.96 9.98
N ILE A 171 -20.26 -2.50 10.73
CA ILE A 171 -18.91 -2.86 10.23
C ILE A 171 -18.67 -4.33 10.54
N ARG A 172 -18.22 -5.08 9.53
CA ARG A 172 -17.81 -6.48 9.63
C ARG A 172 -16.38 -6.66 9.19
N LEU A 173 -15.66 -7.52 9.89
CA LEU A 173 -14.32 -7.95 9.50
C LEU A 173 -14.40 -9.22 8.66
N TYR A 174 -13.60 -9.30 7.63
CA TYR A 174 -13.35 -10.50 6.85
C TYR A 174 -11.85 -10.76 6.80
N ARG A 175 -11.42 -11.91 7.32
CA ARG A 175 -10.02 -12.31 7.31
C ARG A 175 -9.70 -13.06 6.03
N GLY A 176 -8.78 -12.52 5.24
CA GLY A 176 -8.24 -13.14 4.03
C GLY A 176 -7.34 -14.34 4.34
N HIS A 177 -6.82 -14.96 3.30
CA HIS A 177 -6.03 -16.20 3.39
C HIS A 177 -4.60 -16.04 2.86
N GLY A 178 -4.06 -14.82 2.86
CA GLY A 178 -2.65 -14.54 2.56
C GLY A 178 -2.28 -14.57 1.07
N ALA A 179 -3.12 -14.01 0.19
CA ALA A 179 -2.82 -13.89 -1.23
C ALA A 179 -2.63 -12.41 -1.62
N TYR A 180 -1.45 -12.06 -2.15
CA TYR A 180 -1.11 -10.70 -2.62
C TYR A 180 -2.13 -10.14 -3.61
N ILE A 181 -2.68 -11.00 -4.49
CA ILE A 181 -3.68 -10.57 -5.48
C ILE A 181 -4.94 -9.99 -4.84
N CYS A 182 -5.25 -10.30 -3.57
CA CYS A 182 -6.37 -9.73 -2.84
C CYS A 182 -6.22 -8.23 -2.53
N GLY A 183 -5.03 -7.65 -2.76
CA GLY A 183 -4.84 -6.19 -2.81
C GLY A 183 -5.46 -5.53 -4.05
N GLU A 184 -5.68 -6.27 -5.15
CA GLU A 184 -6.41 -5.77 -6.31
C GLU A 184 -7.91 -5.71 -6.00
N GLU A 185 -8.55 -4.54 -6.26
CA GLU A 185 -9.90 -4.24 -5.78
C GLU A 185 -10.96 -5.27 -6.19
N THR A 186 -10.89 -5.82 -7.39
CA THR A 186 -11.91 -6.78 -7.88
C THR A 186 -11.59 -8.22 -7.48
N ALA A 187 -10.33 -8.58 -7.33
CA ALA A 187 -9.91 -9.87 -6.77
C ALA A 187 -10.27 -9.97 -5.28
N LEU A 188 -10.11 -8.87 -4.54
CA LEU A 188 -10.60 -8.76 -3.17
C LEU A 188 -12.10 -9.04 -3.08
N LEU A 189 -12.90 -8.44 -3.98
CA LEU A 189 -14.35 -8.67 -4.01
C LEU A 189 -14.71 -10.13 -4.33
N GLU A 190 -13.99 -10.78 -5.26
CA GLU A 190 -14.20 -12.22 -5.52
C GLU A 190 -13.90 -13.06 -4.27
N SER A 191 -12.81 -12.76 -3.56
CA SER A 191 -12.47 -13.45 -2.31
C SER A 191 -13.50 -13.19 -1.21
N LEU A 192 -13.95 -11.94 -1.04
CA LEU A 192 -14.99 -11.57 -0.08
C LEU A 192 -16.31 -12.32 -0.34
N GLU A 193 -16.63 -12.59 -1.61
CA GLU A 193 -17.79 -13.37 -2.04
C GLU A 193 -17.58 -14.89 -1.91
N GLY A 194 -16.44 -15.36 -1.36
CA GLY A 194 -16.13 -16.78 -1.19
C GLY A 194 -15.66 -17.49 -2.45
N LYS A 195 -15.22 -16.74 -3.47
CA LYS A 195 -14.70 -17.27 -4.73
C LYS A 195 -13.17 -17.21 -4.76
N ARG A 196 -12.56 -17.83 -5.76
CA ARG A 196 -11.13 -17.67 -6.02
C ARG A 196 -10.81 -16.21 -6.35
N ALA A 197 -9.83 -15.64 -5.65
CA ALA A 197 -9.38 -14.28 -5.86
C ALA A 197 -8.73 -14.12 -7.25
N GLN A 198 -9.49 -13.58 -8.18
CA GLN A 198 -9.04 -13.25 -9.53
C GLN A 198 -9.68 -11.95 -9.98
N PRO A 199 -8.95 -11.02 -10.60
CA PRO A 199 -9.50 -9.75 -11.08
C PRO A 199 -10.68 -9.94 -12.03
N ARG A 200 -11.67 -9.04 -11.95
CA ARG A 200 -12.79 -8.95 -12.90
C ARG A 200 -12.41 -8.09 -14.10
N SER A 201 -13.01 -8.38 -15.24
CA SER A 201 -12.96 -7.45 -16.37
C SER A 201 -13.75 -6.18 -16.05
N ARG A 202 -13.22 -5.02 -16.45
CA ARG A 202 -13.85 -3.70 -16.29
C ARG A 202 -14.07 -3.07 -17.66
N PRO A 203 -15.21 -2.40 -17.93
CA PRO A 203 -16.39 -2.21 -17.09
C PRO A 203 -17.21 -3.50 -16.89
N PRO A 204 -18.13 -3.58 -15.88
CA PRO A 204 -18.48 -2.53 -14.93
C PRO A 204 -17.47 -2.35 -13.80
N PHE A 205 -17.32 -1.12 -13.31
CA PHE A 205 -16.51 -0.81 -12.13
C PHE A 205 -17.25 -1.12 -10.82
N PRO A 206 -16.56 -1.36 -9.69
CA PRO A 206 -17.19 -1.68 -8.41
C PRO A 206 -18.21 -0.65 -7.92
N ALA A 207 -18.05 0.63 -8.27
CA ALA A 207 -19.04 1.67 -7.95
C ALA A 207 -20.43 1.40 -8.56
N VAL A 208 -20.48 0.63 -9.65
CA VAL A 208 -21.73 0.22 -10.31
C VAL A 208 -22.11 -1.21 -9.93
N LYS A 209 -21.13 -2.14 -9.98
CA LYS A 209 -21.34 -3.58 -9.73
C LYS A 209 -20.15 -4.18 -8.98
N GLY A 210 -20.13 -3.99 -7.67
CA GLY A 210 -19.09 -4.45 -6.75
C GLY A 210 -19.49 -5.74 -6.01
N ALA A 211 -19.38 -5.71 -4.67
CA ALA A 211 -19.69 -6.84 -3.80
C ALA A 211 -21.14 -7.32 -3.98
N TRP A 212 -21.29 -8.61 -4.17
CA TRP A 212 -22.60 -9.26 -4.43
C TRP A 212 -23.43 -8.58 -5.52
N GLY A 213 -22.75 -8.00 -6.52
CA GLY A 213 -23.37 -7.30 -7.64
C GLY A 213 -24.00 -5.94 -7.30
N ARG A 214 -23.65 -5.35 -6.15
CA ARG A 214 -24.20 -4.08 -5.66
C ARG A 214 -23.17 -2.95 -5.76
N PRO A 215 -23.61 -1.68 -5.81
CA PRO A 215 -22.70 -0.54 -5.77
C PRO A 215 -21.79 -0.61 -4.53
N THR A 216 -20.49 -0.54 -4.74
CA THR A 216 -19.49 -0.72 -3.68
C THR A 216 -18.41 0.34 -3.78
N LEU A 217 -18.25 1.10 -2.69
CA LEU A 217 -17.10 1.97 -2.51
C LEU A 217 -15.95 1.17 -1.91
N LEU A 218 -14.82 1.13 -2.59
CA LEU A 218 -13.62 0.43 -2.13
C LEU A 218 -12.50 1.43 -1.88
N ASN A 219 -11.98 1.50 -0.66
CA ASN A 219 -10.88 2.38 -0.27
C ASN A 219 -9.84 1.63 0.60
N ASN A 220 -8.61 2.12 0.57
CA ASN A 220 -7.52 1.65 1.43
C ASN A 220 -7.66 2.19 2.86
N VAL A 221 -7.03 1.54 3.83
CA VAL A 221 -7.03 1.89 5.27
C VAL A 221 -6.56 3.33 5.51
N GLU A 222 -5.35 3.69 5.04
CA GLU A 222 -4.80 5.05 5.24
C GLU A 222 -5.70 6.13 4.62
N THR A 223 -6.29 5.83 3.46
CA THR A 223 -7.23 6.76 2.81
C THR A 223 -8.41 7.08 3.71
N LEU A 224 -9.03 6.07 4.34
CA LEU A 224 -10.17 6.27 5.22
C LEU A 224 -9.76 6.86 6.57
N ALA A 225 -8.61 6.47 7.12
CA ALA A 225 -8.06 7.05 8.34
C ALA A 225 -7.79 8.56 8.21
N THR A 226 -7.55 9.06 7.00
CA THR A 226 -7.34 10.50 6.74
C THR A 226 -8.65 11.30 6.75
N VAL A 227 -9.78 10.67 6.48
CA VAL A 227 -11.08 11.36 6.34
C VAL A 227 -11.51 12.13 7.61
N PRO A 228 -11.39 11.59 8.84
CA PRO A 228 -11.72 12.36 10.05
C PRO A 228 -10.97 13.69 10.17
N ALA A 229 -9.67 13.70 9.82
CA ALA A 229 -8.89 14.93 9.83
C ALA A 229 -9.44 15.96 8.82
N ILE A 230 -9.78 15.52 7.60
CA ILE A 230 -10.37 16.38 6.57
C ILE A 230 -11.71 16.99 7.04
N ILE A 231 -12.59 16.18 7.62
CA ILE A 231 -13.89 16.67 8.10
C ILE A 231 -13.74 17.66 9.26
N ASN A 232 -12.77 17.44 10.15
CA ASN A 232 -12.53 18.33 11.28
C ASN A 232 -11.93 19.67 10.85
N MET A 233 -10.90 19.67 10.02
CA MET A 233 -10.18 20.88 9.63
C MET A 233 -10.78 21.61 8.40
N GLY A 234 -11.55 20.89 7.57
CA GLY A 234 -12.07 21.37 6.30
C GLY A 234 -11.17 20.97 5.11
N GLY A 235 -11.81 20.63 3.99
CA GLY A 235 -11.09 20.19 2.78
C GLY A 235 -10.13 21.24 2.24
N ALA A 236 -10.50 22.53 2.27
CA ALA A 236 -9.66 23.62 1.81
C ALA A 236 -8.38 23.80 2.66
N GLU A 237 -8.45 23.58 3.97
CA GLU A 237 -7.27 23.63 4.84
C GLU A 237 -6.35 22.42 4.61
N TYR A 238 -6.92 21.22 4.46
CA TYR A 238 -6.15 20.05 4.08
C TYR A 238 -5.41 20.22 2.74
N ALA A 239 -6.06 20.87 1.78
CA ALA A 239 -5.49 21.12 0.44
C ALA A 239 -4.28 22.07 0.44
N LYS A 240 -4.01 22.77 1.54
CA LYS A 240 -2.80 23.61 1.70
C LYS A 240 -1.54 22.80 2.03
N LEU A 241 -1.70 21.57 2.52
CA LEU A 241 -0.59 20.66 2.79
C LEU A 241 -0.17 19.96 1.50
N GLY A 242 1.11 19.65 1.38
CA GLY A 242 1.64 18.94 0.22
C GLY A 242 1.83 19.82 -1.01
N THR A 243 1.65 19.24 -2.18
CA THR A 243 1.73 19.96 -3.44
C THR A 243 0.34 20.27 -4.00
N ALA A 244 0.25 21.27 -4.87
CA ALA A 244 -1.05 21.70 -5.44
C ALA A 244 -1.84 20.56 -6.15
N LYS A 245 -1.13 19.56 -6.71
CA LYS A 245 -1.76 18.42 -7.38
C LYS A 245 -1.84 17.16 -6.52
N ASN A 246 -1.08 17.12 -5.43
CA ASN A 246 -1.06 16.02 -4.48
C ASN A 246 -1.09 16.56 -3.05
N PRO A 247 -2.25 17.03 -2.59
CA PRO A 247 -2.38 17.58 -1.24
C PRO A 247 -2.22 16.53 -0.14
N GLY A 248 -1.84 17.05 1.04
CA GLY A 248 -1.83 16.33 2.29
C GLY A 248 -0.51 15.64 2.60
N THR A 249 -0.59 14.77 3.60
CA THR A 249 0.50 13.88 4.03
C THR A 249 0.28 12.46 3.50
N ARG A 250 1.31 11.64 3.62
CA ARG A 250 1.19 10.18 3.46
C ARG A 250 2.14 9.46 4.41
N LEU A 251 1.81 8.23 4.72
CA LEU A 251 2.71 7.34 5.44
C LEU A 251 3.64 6.62 4.46
N LEU A 252 4.93 6.62 4.79
CA LEU A 252 5.96 5.88 4.08
C LEU A 252 6.60 4.86 5.03
N THR A 253 6.63 3.60 4.60
CA THR A 253 7.42 2.56 5.28
C THR A 253 8.82 2.56 4.68
N VAL A 254 9.83 2.96 5.44
CA VAL A 254 11.22 2.93 4.99
C VAL A 254 11.92 1.71 5.55
N SER A 255 12.52 0.90 4.67
CA SER A 255 13.15 -0.38 5.01
C SER A 255 14.38 -0.66 4.14
N GLY A 256 15.03 -1.80 4.38
CA GLY A 256 16.27 -2.19 3.69
C GLY A 256 17.50 -1.65 4.41
N ASN A 257 18.50 -1.20 3.65
CA ASN A 257 19.77 -0.75 4.19
C ASN A 257 19.73 0.70 4.67
N VAL A 258 18.98 0.93 5.76
CA VAL A 258 18.90 2.22 6.45
C VAL A 258 19.11 2.03 7.95
N ARG A 259 19.65 3.04 8.63
CA ARG A 259 19.96 2.97 10.06
C ARG A 259 18.73 3.05 10.95
N LYS A 260 17.64 3.67 10.48
CA LYS A 260 16.41 3.85 11.22
C LYS A 260 15.22 3.42 10.35
N PRO A 261 15.02 2.11 10.14
CA PRO A 261 13.84 1.64 9.43
C PRO A 261 12.58 1.94 10.27
N GLY A 262 11.47 2.26 9.59
CA GLY A 262 10.22 2.58 10.29
C GLY A 262 9.13 3.12 9.38
N VAL A 263 8.03 3.55 9.97
CA VAL A 263 6.93 4.22 9.28
C VAL A 263 6.99 5.71 9.62
N TYR A 264 6.99 6.54 8.60
CA TYR A 264 7.13 7.99 8.71
C TYR A 264 5.94 8.67 8.03
N GLU A 265 5.30 9.62 8.71
CA GLU A 265 4.38 10.53 8.05
C GLU A 265 5.16 11.69 7.45
N VAL A 266 4.98 11.91 6.16
CA VAL A 266 5.65 13.00 5.45
C VAL A 266 4.63 13.83 4.69
N GLU A 267 4.86 15.12 4.60
CA GLU A 267 4.14 15.98 3.67
C GLU A 267 4.55 15.62 2.24
N ILE A 268 3.56 15.46 1.34
CA ILE A 268 3.82 15.10 -0.04
C ILE A 268 4.60 16.25 -0.71
N GLY A 269 5.70 15.92 -1.38
CA GLY A 269 6.66 16.90 -1.92
C GLY A 269 8.02 16.85 -1.22
N ALA A 270 8.13 16.15 -0.08
CA ALA A 270 9.44 15.84 0.49
C ALA A 270 10.29 15.03 -0.51
N THR A 271 11.59 15.30 -0.59
CA THR A 271 12.50 14.56 -1.45
C THR A 271 12.86 13.20 -0.85
N PHE A 272 13.20 12.23 -1.70
CA PHE A 272 13.69 10.94 -1.19
C PHE A 272 15.03 11.08 -0.46
N ARG A 273 15.81 12.12 -0.74
CA ARG A 273 16.99 12.46 0.08
C ARG A 273 16.60 12.78 1.52
N GLN A 274 15.62 13.64 1.74
CA GLN A 274 15.13 13.93 3.09
C GLN A 274 14.57 12.67 3.77
N ILE A 275 13.78 11.87 3.06
CA ILE A 275 13.15 10.66 3.59
C ILE A 275 14.22 9.62 3.97
N ILE A 276 15.15 9.32 3.07
CA ILE A 276 16.11 8.24 3.23
C ILE A 276 17.29 8.68 4.12
N MET A 277 17.89 9.85 3.84
CA MET A 277 19.12 10.25 4.51
C MET A 277 18.87 10.92 5.87
N GLU A 278 17.83 11.79 5.97
CA GLU A 278 17.57 12.55 7.20
C GLU A 278 16.66 11.78 8.14
N LEU A 279 15.47 11.38 7.69
CA LEU A 279 14.49 10.67 8.54
C LEU A 279 14.96 9.25 8.86
N ALA A 280 15.26 8.45 7.86
CA ALA A 280 15.70 7.05 8.04
C ALA A 280 17.19 6.90 8.34
N GLY A 281 17.94 8.01 8.40
CA GLY A 281 19.34 8.06 8.84
C GLY A 281 20.35 7.56 7.82
N GLY A 282 19.95 7.32 6.56
CA GLY A 282 20.80 6.83 5.48
C GLY A 282 21.30 5.40 5.66
N PRO A 283 22.12 4.91 4.75
CA PRO A 283 22.71 3.57 4.84
C PRO A 283 23.68 3.44 6.01
N PRO A 284 24.14 2.21 6.35
CA PRO A 284 25.20 1.98 7.31
C PRO A 284 26.46 2.79 7.00
N GLU A 285 27.28 3.02 8.03
CA GLU A 285 28.54 3.77 7.90
C GLU A 285 29.47 3.13 6.85
N GLY A 286 30.09 3.94 6.02
CA GLY A 286 30.95 3.50 4.93
C GLY A 286 30.21 2.98 3.70
N ARG A 287 28.88 2.97 3.69
CA ARG A 287 28.06 2.54 2.56
C ARG A 287 27.35 3.73 1.89
N LYS A 288 26.97 3.54 0.62
CA LYS A 288 26.19 4.51 -0.16
C LYS A 288 24.87 3.91 -0.59
N VAL A 289 23.85 4.73 -0.71
CA VAL A 289 22.62 4.31 -1.40
C VAL A 289 23.00 3.94 -2.83
N LYS A 290 22.58 2.79 -3.28
CA LYS A 290 22.76 2.36 -4.68
C LYS A 290 21.47 2.54 -5.46
N VAL A 291 20.38 2.04 -4.90
CA VAL A 291 19.06 2.01 -5.53
C VAL A 291 17.98 2.05 -4.46
N PHE A 292 16.83 2.61 -4.80
CA PHE A 292 15.65 2.55 -3.94
C PHE A 292 14.36 2.36 -4.76
N TRP A 293 13.38 1.69 -4.15
CA TRP A 293 12.00 1.56 -4.63
C TRP A 293 11.16 2.62 -3.93
N PRO A 294 10.58 3.60 -4.62
CA PRO A 294 9.89 4.71 -3.96
C PRO A 294 8.45 4.42 -3.54
N GLY A 295 7.89 3.27 -3.92
CA GLY A 295 6.47 2.97 -3.76
C GLY A 295 6.10 1.51 -3.49
N GLY A 296 7.02 0.72 -2.93
CA GLY A 296 6.91 -0.72 -2.77
C GLY A 296 7.62 -1.46 -3.89
N SER A 297 7.70 -2.77 -3.78
CA SER A 297 8.42 -3.63 -4.73
C SER A 297 7.92 -3.52 -6.17
N SER A 298 6.65 -3.14 -6.35
CA SER A 298 6.01 -2.94 -7.66
C SER A 298 6.37 -1.62 -8.36
N ALA A 299 6.99 -0.66 -7.64
CA ALA A 299 7.41 0.58 -8.25
C ALA A 299 8.72 0.40 -9.03
N PRO A 300 8.87 1.02 -10.23
CA PRO A 300 10.16 1.10 -10.91
C PRO A 300 11.23 1.70 -10.00
N VAL A 301 12.42 1.12 -10.01
CA VAL A 301 13.55 1.57 -9.17
C VAL A 301 14.11 2.91 -9.61
N LEU A 302 14.70 3.62 -8.66
CA LEU A 302 15.44 4.85 -8.88
C LEU A 302 16.87 4.71 -8.32
N PRO A 303 17.92 5.13 -9.07
CA PRO A 303 19.30 5.11 -8.60
C PRO A 303 19.58 6.25 -7.61
N GLU A 304 20.73 6.20 -6.93
CA GLU A 304 21.21 7.24 -5.99
C GLU A 304 21.12 8.65 -6.56
N SER A 305 21.46 8.83 -7.84
CA SER A 305 21.44 10.12 -8.54
C SER A 305 20.03 10.77 -8.58
N MET A 306 18.99 10.04 -8.28
CA MET A 306 17.59 10.51 -8.24
C MET A 306 17.04 10.70 -6.83
N LEU A 307 17.89 10.76 -5.80
CA LEU A 307 17.45 11.02 -4.42
C LEU A 307 16.73 12.37 -4.24
N ASP A 308 16.97 13.34 -5.10
CA ASP A 308 16.33 14.65 -5.04
C ASP A 308 14.94 14.71 -5.73
N VAL A 309 14.47 13.62 -6.29
CA VAL A 309 13.09 13.49 -6.78
C VAL A 309 12.14 13.63 -5.59
N THR A 310 11.08 14.39 -5.75
CA THR A 310 10.04 14.59 -4.74
C THR A 310 9.03 13.44 -4.72
N SER A 311 8.39 13.21 -3.58
CA SER A 311 7.48 12.10 -3.34
C SER A 311 6.09 12.27 -3.97
N ASP A 312 5.87 13.33 -4.73
CA ASP A 312 4.61 13.56 -5.45
C ASP A 312 4.51 12.74 -6.75
N ALA A 313 3.27 12.52 -7.20
CA ALA A 313 3.01 11.64 -8.33
C ALA A 313 3.57 12.15 -9.66
N GLU A 314 3.61 13.47 -9.86
CA GLU A 314 4.08 14.08 -11.10
C GLU A 314 5.61 13.95 -11.23
N ALA A 315 6.34 14.23 -10.17
CA ALA A 315 7.80 14.09 -10.15
C ALA A 315 8.22 12.62 -10.33
N LEU A 316 7.53 11.71 -9.64
CA LEU A 316 7.78 10.28 -9.80
C LEU A 316 7.44 9.77 -11.20
N ALA A 317 6.33 10.23 -11.81
CA ALA A 317 5.99 9.89 -13.18
C ALA A 317 7.04 10.43 -14.19
N ALA A 318 7.55 11.65 -13.98
CA ALA A 318 8.64 12.20 -14.79
C ALA A 318 9.94 11.38 -14.66
N ALA A 319 10.19 10.83 -13.46
CA ALA A 319 11.28 9.89 -13.20
C ALA A 319 11.00 8.45 -13.71
N LYS A 320 9.90 8.21 -14.41
CA LYS A 320 9.41 6.90 -14.86
C LYS A 320 9.25 5.90 -13.71
N SER A 321 8.73 6.38 -12.59
CA SER A 321 8.43 5.59 -11.39
C SER A 321 7.08 6.00 -10.80
N MET A 322 6.73 5.50 -9.62
CA MET A 322 5.48 5.80 -8.93
C MET A 322 5.61 5.70 -7.41
N GLY A 323 4.79 6.45 -6.68
CA GLY A 323 4.72 6.40 -5.21
C GLY A 323 3.99 5.18 -4.65
N GLY A 324 3.37 4.36 -5.48
CA GLY A 324 2.76 3.08 -5.17
C GLY A 324 2.05 3.03 -3.81
N SER A 325 2.31 1.97 -3.06
CA SER A 325 1.76 1.73 -1.71
C SER A 325 2.43 2.56 -0.59
N GLY A 326 3.55 3.26 -0.88
CA GLY A 326 4.32 3.99 0.12
C GLY A 326 5.41 3.19 0.82
N GLY A 327 5.76 2.01 0.29
CA GLY A 327 6.95 1.29 0.72
C GLY A 327 8.20 1.89 0.08
N VAL A 328 9.15 2.36 0.89
CA VAL A 328 10.46 2.82 0.42
C VAL A 328 11.50 1.77 0.82
N ILE A 329 11.97 1.00 -0.18
CA ILE A 329 12.99 -0.03 0.05
C ILE A 329 14.33 0.51 -0.42
N VAL A 330 15.33 0.51 0.44
CA VAL A 330 16.66 1.05 0.14
C VAL A 330 17.68 -0.07 0.07
N MET A 331 18.46 -0.12 -0.99
CA MET A 331 19.63 -0.97 -1.11
C MET A 331 20.92 -0.14 -1.19
N ASP A 332 21.92 -0.55 -0.46
CA ASP A 332 23.26 0.03 -0.54
C ASP A 332 24.15 -0.67 -1.60
N ASP A 333 25.36 -0.18 -1.74
CA ASP A 333 26.34 -0.61 -2.72
C ASP A 333 26.93 -2.01 -2.48
N SER A 334 26.58 -2.67 -1.38
CA SER A 334 27.00 -4.05 -1.07
C SER A 334 26.05 -5.14 -1.64
N HIS A 335 24.99 -4.75 -2.34
CA HIS A 335 23.97 -5.68 -2.83
C HIS A 335 23.89 -5.67 -4.36
N CYS A 336 23.66 -6.86 -4.94
CA CYS A 336 23.50 -7.05 -6.37
C CYS A 336 22.05 -6.75 -6.80
N VAL A 337 21.87 -5.87 -7.79
CA VAL A 337 20.55 -5.52 -8.32
C VAL A 337 19.93 -6.68 -9.10
N VAL A 338 20.74 -7.50 -9.77
CA VAL A 338 20.25 -8.67 -10.51
C VAL A 338 19.65 -9.73 -9.57
N GLU A 339 20.33 -9.98 -8.44
CA GLU A 339 19.78 -10.88 -7.39
C GLU A 339 18.48 -10.33 -6.78
N ALA A 340 18.44 -9.02 -6.54
CA ALA A 340 17.25 -8.37 -5.99
C ALA A 340 16.06 -8.47 -6.96
N ALA A 341 16.28 -8.19 -8.24
CA ALA A 341 15.26 -8.30 -9.28
C ALA A 341 14.77 -9.76 -9.41
N HIS A 342 15.67 -10.73 -9.42
CA HIS A 342 15.29 -12.16 -9.41
C HIS A 342 14.39 -12.52 -8.24
N ARG A 343 14.72 -12.06 -7.02
CA ARG A 343 13.91 -12.32 -5.82
C ARG A 343 12.50 -11.73 -5.95
N LEU A 344 12.38 -10.52 -6.48
CA LEU A 344 11.08 -9.90 -6.73
C LEU A 344 10.27 -10.62 -7.81
N LEU A 345 10.91 -11.04 -8.90
CA LEU A 345 10.23 -11.81 -9.96
C LEU A 345 9.74 -13.18 -9.44
N ARG A 346 10.49 -13.84 -8.57
CA ARG A 346 10.02 -15.08 -7.89
C ARG A 346 8.76 -14.81 -7.06
N PHE A 347 8.71 -13.70 -6.35
CA PHE A 347 7.51 -13.27 -5.61
C PHE A 347 6.33 -13.07 -6.55
N TYR A 348 6.47 -12.31 -7.63
CA TYR A 348 5.37 -12.07 -8.56
C TYR A 348 4.92 -13.33 -9.32
N ALA A 349 5.85 -14.21 -9.68
CA ALA A 349 5.51 -15.50 -10.28
C ALA A 349 4.68 -16.37 -9.32
N TYR A 350 5.08 -16.43 -8.06
CA TYR A 350 4.36 -17.17 -7.01
C TYR A 350 2.96 -16.59 -6.73
N GLU A 351 2.84 -15.27 -6.65
CA GLU A 351 1.59 -14.57 -6.35
C GLU A 351 0.67 -14.36 -7.56
N SER A 352 1.09 -14.77 -8.74
CA SER A 352 0.24 -14.71 -9.93
C SER A 352 -1.02 -15.55 -9.74
N CYS A 353 -2.21 -14.92 -9.89
CA CYS A 353 -3.48 -15.65 -9.81
C CYS A 353 -3.72 -16.64 -10.97
N GLY A 354 -2.86 -16.61 -11.98
CA GLY A 354 -2.90 -17.51 -13.15
C GLY A 354 -3.96 -17.17 -14.21
N LYS A 355 -4.71 -16.07 -14.07
CA LYS A 355 -5.80 -15.73 -15.00
C LYS A 355 -5.28 -15.29 -16.37
N CYS A 356 -4.25 -14.46 -16.43
CA CYS A 356 -3.70 -13.90 -17.67
C CYS A 356 -2.49 -14.71 -18.12
N THR A 357 -2.47 -15.15 -19.40
CA THR A 357 -1.34 -15.90 -19.95
C THR A 357 -0.02 -15.13 -19.88
N PRO A 358 0.06 -13.82 -20.27
CA PRO A 358 1.31 -13.08 -20.16
C PRO A 358 1.87 -13.06 -18.73
N CYS A 359 1.05 -12.80 -17.71
CA CYS A 359 1.46 -12.81 -16.32
C CYS A 359 1.89 -14.21 -15.86
N ARG A 360 1.03 -15.22 -16.04
CA ARG A 360 1.29 -16.59 -15.57
C ARG A 360 2.54 -17.20 -16.17
N ILE A 361 2.75 -17.04 -17.48
CA ILE A 361 3.88 -17.66 -18.19
C ILE A 361 5.08 -16.70 -18.20
N GLY A 362 4.87 -15.42 -18.42
CA GLY A 362 5.96 -14.44 -18.52
C GLY A 362 6.73 -14.27 -17.24
N GLN A 363 6.05 -14.24 -16.07
CA GLN A 363 6.72 -14.17 -14.77
C GLN A 363 7.62 -15.40 -14.52
N ASP A 364 7.11 -16.60 -14.76
CA ASP A 364 7.89 -17.85 -14.62
C ASP A 364 9.08 -17.89 -15.60
N TRP A 365 8.86 -17.42 -16.83
CA TRP A 365 9.91 -17.34 -17.83
C TRP A 365 11.02 -16.36 -17.42
N ALA A 366 10.64 -15.19 -16.88
CA ALA A 366 11.61 -14.25 -16.35
C ALA A 366 12.43 -14.88 -15.23
N VAL A 367 11.81 -15.57 -14.26
CA VAL A 367 12.49 -16.23 -13.16
C VAL A 367 13.56 -17.19 -13.68
N ARG A 368 13.21 -18.09 -14.61
CA ARG A 368 14.17 -19.05 -15.20
C ARG A 368 15.30 -18.35 -15.95
N THR A 369 15.01 -17.26 -16.64
CA THR A 369 16.03 -16.47 -17.33
C THR A 369 17.01 -15.84 -16.33
N TYR A 370 16.52 -15.29 -15.22
CA TYR A 370 17.39 -14.81 -14.13
C TYR A 370 18.23 -15.93 -13.50
N GLU A 371 17.65 -17.11 -13.30
CA GLU A 371 18.39 -18.28 -12.77
C GLU A 371 19.58 -18.66 -13.67
N ARG A 372 19.39 -18.66 -14.99
CA ARG A 372 20.49 -18.91 -15.94
C ARG A 372 21.57 -17.81 -15.87
N ILE A 373 21.16 -16.54 -15.79
CA ILE A 373 22.11 -15.44 -15.67
C ILE A 373 22.93 -15.55 -14.39
N LEU A 374 22.28 -15.87 -13.27
CA LEU A 374 22.92 -15.98 -11.95
C LEU A 374 23.76 -17.25 -11.76
N SER A 375 23.52 -18.29 -12.54
CA SER A 375 24.30 -19.54 -12.54
C SER A 375 25.46 -19.57 -13.56
N ASN A 376 25.80 -18.41 -14.12
CA ASN A 376 26.84 -18.25 -15.16
C ASN A 376 26.54 -18.98 -16.49
N GLU A 377 25.27 -19.21 -16.78
CA GLU A 377 24.79 -19.75 -18.06
C GLU A 377 24.12 -18.67 -18.92
N GLY A 378 24.29 -17.41 -18.54
CA GLY A 378 23.75 -16.24 -19.23
C GLY A 378 24.48 -15.93 -20.52
N SER A 379 23.82 -15.19 -21.40
CA SER A 379 24.35 -14.65 -22.65
C SER A 379 23.54 -13.41 -23.07
N GLN A 380 23.82 -12.82 -24.22
CA GLN A 380 23.01 -11.75 -24.77
C GLN A 380 21.54 -12.19 -25.01
N VAL A 381 21.34 -13.48 -25.29
CA VAL A 381 19.98 -14.02 -25.51
C VAL A 381 19.11 -13.92 -24.27
N GLU A 382 19.68 -14.16 -23.09
CA GLU A 382 18.97 -14.02 -21.82
C GLU A 382 18.60 -12.57 -21.54
N LEU A 383 19.49 -11.61 -21.82
CA LEU A 383 19.20 -10.17 -21.67
C LEU A 383 18.09 -9.71 -22.62
N ASP A 384 18.14 -10.13 -23.88
CA ASP A 384 17.10 -9.83 -24.87
C ASP A 384 15.77 -10.50 -24.50
N THR A 385 15.81 -11.67 -23.88
CA THR A 385 14.64 -12.40 -23.41
C THR A 385 13.97 -11.66 -22.25
N LEU A 386 14.74 -11.18 -21.26
CA LEU A 386 14.19 -10.35 -20.18
C LEU A 386 13.51 -9.10 -20.73
N GLN A 387 14.11 -8.41 -21.70
CA GLN A 387 13.49 -7.23 -22.32
C GLN A 387 12.16 -7.57 -22.98
N ARG A 388 12.12 -8.66 -23.78
CA ARG A 388 10.87 -9.12 -24.46
C ARG A 388 9.80 -9.53 -23.48
N VAL A 389 10.17 -10.20 -22.39
CA VAL A 389 9.22 -10.57 -21.32
C VAL A 389 8.68 -9.31 -20.63
N SER A 390 9.54 -8.36 -20.29
CA SER A 390 9.15 -7.07 -19.74
C SER A 390 8.12 -6.36 -20.63
N ASP A 391 8.42 -6.23 -21.93
CA ASP A 391 7.52 -5.61 -22.91
C ASP A 391 6.18 -6.37 -23.02
N GLY A 392 6.23 -7.69 -22.88
CA GLY A 392 5.06 -8.58 -22.90
C GLY A 392 4.15 -8.48 -21.67
N LEU A 393 4.66 -7.99 -20.54
CA LEU A 393 3.92 -7.86 -19.29
C LEU A 393 3.26 -6.50 -19.10
N GLN A 394 3.83 -5.45 -19.65
CA GLN A 394 3.46 -4.05 -19.41
C GLN A 394 2.35 -3.53 -20.33
N ASN A 395 1.91 -2.29 -20.07
CA ASN A 395 1.01 -1.51 -20.92
C ASN A 395 -0.38 -2.14 -21.12
N GLY A 396 -0.95 -2.69 -20.04
CA GLY A 396 -2.31 -3.25 -20.04
C GLY A 396 -2.43 -4.58 -20.79
N ARG A 397 -1.35 -5.29 -21.02
CA ARG A 397 -1.38 -6.64 -21.60
C ARG A 397 -1.83 -7.70 -20.62
N CYS A 398 -1.82 -7.36 -19.33
CA CYS A 398 -2.39 -8.15 -18.24
C CYS A 398 -3.67 -7.49 -17.71
N LEU A 399 -4.53 -8.27 -17.06
CA LEU A 399 -5.82 -7.79 -16.54
C LEU A 399 -5.67 -6.86 -15.31
N CYS A 400 -4.55 -6.95 -14.60
CA CYS A 400 -4.26 -6.13 -13.42
C CYS A 400 -2.77 -5.77 -13.34
N GLY A 401 -2.44 -4.83 -12.45
CA GLY A 401 -1.09 -4.29 -12.27
C GLY A 401 -0.02 -5.29 -11.80
N LEU A 402 -0.36 -6.52 -11.40
CA LEU A 402 0.64 -7.52 -11.01
C LEU A 402 1.56 -7.88 -12.20
N GLY A 403 0.99 -7.99 -13.41
CA GLY A 403 1.79 -8.23 -14.60
C GLY A 403 2.72 -7.05 -14.91
N ASP A 404 2.17 -5.84 -14.89
CA ASP A 404 2.97 -4.61 -15.10
C ASP A 404 4.11 -4.51 -14.08
N SER A 405 3.87 -4.85 -12.79
CA SER A 405 4.88 -4.80 -11.72
C SER A 405 6.10 -5.65 -12.04
N GLY A 406 5.91 -6.89 -12.51
CA GLY A 406 7.03 -7.72 -12.93
C GLY A 406 7.79 -7.15 -14.11
N GLY A 407 7.08 -6.60 -15.09
CA GLY A 407 7.68 -5.90 -16.23
C GLY A 407 8.48 -4.67 -15.79
N TRP A 408 7.95 -3.86 -14.87
CA TRP A 408 8.62 -2.66 -14.36
C TRP A 408 9.88 -2.96 -13.57
N VAL A 409 9.90 -4.06 -12.80
CA VAL A 409 11.12 -4.52 -12.12
C VAL A 409 12.20 -4.81 -13.14
N ILE A 410 11.90 -5.59 -14.19
CA ILE A 410 12.86 -5.92 -15.23
C ILE A 410 13.34 -4.66 -15.95
N ASP A 411 12.42 -3.85 -16.48
CA ASP A 411 12.74 -2.66 -17.28
C ASP A 411 13.59 -1.66 -16.48
N SER A 412 13.17 -1.32 -15.26
CA SER A 412 13.85 -0.28 -14.49
C SER A 412 15.23 -0.71 -14.00
N THR A 413 15.40 -1.97 -13.61
CA THR A 413 16.72 -2.49 -13.19
C THR A 413 17.67 -2.64 -14.38
N LEU A 414 17.20 -3.16 -15.53
CA LEU A 414 17.99 -3.21 -16.75
C LEU A 414 18.41 -1.81 -17.21
N ARG A 415 17.50 -0.83 -17.17
CA ARG A 415 17.76 0.54 -17.63
C ARG A 415 18.83 1.25 -16.80
N HIS A 416 18.79 1.08 -15.48
CA HIS A 416 19.67 1.83 -14.57
C HIS A 416 20.95 1.08 -14.19
N PHE A 417 20.98 -0.25 -14.34
CA PHE A 417 22.07 -1.11 -13.87
C PHE A 417 22.51 -2.10 -14.94
N ARG A 418 22.49 -1.66 -16.21
CA ARG A 418 22.84 -2.50 -17.36
C ARG A 418 24.19 -3.18 -17.21
N ASP A 419 25.19 -2.49 -16.67
CA ASP A 419 26.55 -3.03 -16.48
C ASP A 419 26.56 -4.26 -15.55
N GLU A 420 25.76 -4.25 -14.46
CA GLU A 420 25.64 -5.42 -13.58
C GLU A 420 25.02 -6.63 -14.29
N TYR A 421 24.04 -6.39 -15.15
CA TYR A 421 23.44 -7.46 -15.96
C TYR A 421 24.42 -8.03 -16.95
N GLU A 422 25.25 -7.20 -17.60
CA GLU A 422 26.28 -7.64 -18.53
C GLU A 422 27.43 -8.34 -17.81
N ASP A 423 27.78 -7.92 -16.61
CA ASP A 423 28.76 -8.63 -15.78
C ASP A 423 28.31 -10.06 -15.53
N HIS A 424 27.07 -10.26 -15.09
CA HIS A 424 26.53 -11.59 -14.85
C HIS A 424 26.32 -12.41 -16.12
N ALA A 425 25.71 -11.83 -17.17
CA ALA A 425 25.29 -12.57 -18.36
C ALA A 425 26.43 -12.82 -19.36
N LEU A 426 27.37 -11.89 -19.50
CA LEU A 426 28.40 -11.93 -20.55
C LEU A 426 29.80 -12.20 -19.98
N ARG A 427 30.09 -11.66 -18.80
CA ARG A 427 31.40 -11.82 -18.16
C ARG A 427 31.42 -12.90 -17.10
N HIS A 428 30.26 -13.45 -16.74
CA HIS A 428 30.07 -14.50 -15.72
C HIS A 428 30.70 -14.12 -14.37
N THR A 429 30.59 -12.87 -13.97
CA THR A 429 31.13 -12.36 -12.71
C THR A 429 30.07 -11.51 -12.00
N CYS A 430 30.22 -11.39 -10.67
CA CYS A 430 29.49 -10.40 -9.88
C CYS A 430 30.53 -9.47 -9.24
N ASN A 431 30.60 -8.25 -9.71
CA ASN A 431 31.57 -7.25 -9.23
C ASN A 431 31.08 -6.50 -7.97
N VAL A 432 29.91 -6.86 -7.45
CA VAL A 432 29.38 -6.29 -6.21
C VAL A 432 30.12 -6.91 -5.02
N PRO A 433 30.75 -6.12 -4.14
CA PRO A 433 31.39 -6.63 -2.94
C PRO A 433 30.38 -7.42 -2.11
N LYS A 434 30.61 -8.72 -1.91
CA LYS A 434 29.76 -9.50 -1.02
C LYS A 434 29.87 -8.92 0.38
N ALA A 435 28.76 -8.50 0.97
CA ALA A 435 28.73 -8.20 2.40
C ALA A 435 29.23 -9.44 3.15
N GLU A 436 30.14 -9.26 4.10
CA GLU A 436 30.54 -10.34 5.00
C GLU A 436 29.25 -10.98 5.54
N SER A 437 29.15 -12.29 5.38
CA SER A 437 27.91 -13.02 5.63
C SER A 437 27.36 -12.72 7.03
N SER A 438 26.18 -12.11 7.10
CA SER A 438 25.43 -12.04 8.35
C SER A 438 25.28 -13.48 8.90
N PRO A 439 25.51 -13.71 10.20
CA PRO A 439 25.48 -15.04 10.82
C PRO A 439 24.17 -15.82 10.64
N HIS A 440 23.10 -15.17 10.17
CA HIS A 440 21.78 -15.79 9.98
C HIS A 440 21.55 -16.53 8.66
N ARG A 441 22.54 -16.61 7.74
CA ARG A 441 22.37 -17.38 6.48
C ARG A 441 22.56 -18.90 6.65
N GLY A 442 23.02 -19.39 7.81
CA GLY A 442 23.34 -20.80 8.04
C GLY A 442 22.18 -21.71 8.44
N GLU A 443 21.08 -21.17 8.96
CA GLU A 443 20.02 -22.00 9.57
C GLU A 443 18.79 -22.27 8.68
N VAL A 444 18.53 -21.45 7.65
CA VAL A 444 17.34 -21.62 6.79
C VAL A 444 17.51 -22.71 5.71
N ALA A 445 18.75 -23.09 5.41
CA ALA A 445 19.03 -24.08 4.35
C ALA A 445 18.86 -25.55 4.78
N ARG A 446 18.66 -25.84 6.08
CA ARG A 446 18.58 -27.25 6.58
C ARG A 446 17.16 -27.73 6.89
N SER A 447 16.13 -26.93 6.81
CA SER A 447 14.75 -27.36 7.10
C SER A 447 13.89 -27.69 5.88
N ALA A 448 14.40 -27.54 4.66
CA ALA A 448 13.68 -27.83 3.42
C ALA A 448 13.93 -29.23 2.84
N GLY A 449 14.61 -30.09 3.57
CA GLY A 449 14.95 -31.47 3.14
C GLY A 449 14.31 -32.52 4.02
N GLY A 450 12.99 -32.72 3.88
CA GLY A 450 12.39 -33.82 4.61
C GLY A 450 10.88 -33.89 4.55
N ALA A 451 10.31 -34.26 3.41
CA ALA A 451 9.06 -35.02 3.29
C ALA A 451 8.82 -35.39 1.82
N ARG A 452 9.42 -36.48 1.39
CA ARG A 452 8.85 -37.30 0.32
C ARG A 452 8.46 -38.62 0.99
N ALA A 453 7.19 -38.86 1.14
CA ALA A 453 6.49 -40.11 1.12
C ALA A 453 5.01 -39.85 0.88
#